data_c1c03418959090c119f45a6e33085d0f
#
_entry.id   c1c03418959090c119f45a6e33085d0f
#
_cell.length_a   1.000
_cell.length_b   1.000
_cell.length_c   1.000
_cell.angle_alpha   90.00
_cell.angle_beta   90.00
_cell.angle_gamma   90.00
#
_symmetry.space_group_name_H-M   'P 1'
#
loop_
_entity.id
_entity.type
_entity.pdbx_description
1 polymer ?
#
loop_
_entity_poly.entity_id
_entity_poly.type
_entity_poly.pdbx_seq_one_letter_code
_entity_poly.pdbx_strand_id
1 'polypeptide(L)'
;MILIFSNETDLDVLSADFEAIMLRTKSKSRESDETIYWSYEDIVDFCKSHNGLLSIHAGKKSNGIDKEISNALPVKEAIKADIAEFVDFFEVGRKTDIETYHKYVFKDIEEKPIIICSDCHDPRDYIVKESLWIKGKLTFSGLMQCIYQPSERIHIGTIPPALDRVKKNKKANIAYLEVNRKENAKNDDVCWFDMKLPLNSGLVAIIGNKGSGKSAFADIIGQLCKCKTMDSASFLNDNRFRKMPKNYAADYSAKITWLDGHEEETDLSLKDYDTTIEDAQYLPQKYIEEVCNDIGNIFQQEINKVIYSYVDRTERANTTNLEELVLAKSQDINLSLIHISEPTRH
;
A
#
# COMPACT_ATOMS: atom_id res chain seq x y z
N MET A 1 -4.38 21.16 -21.27
CA MET A 1 -5.14 20.40 -20.29
C MET A 1 -5.60 19.10 -20.90
N ILE A 2 -5.72 18.03 -20.10
CA ILE A 2 -6.20 16.72 -20.54
C ILE A 2 -7.38 16.35 -19.64
N LEU A 3 -8.50 15.99 -20.24
CA LEU A 3 -9.68 15.47 -19.54
C LEU A 3 -9.68 13.95 -19.68
N ILE A 4 -9.88 13.27 -18.57
CA ILE A 4 -9.87 11.80 -18.50
C ILE A 4 -11.24 11.36 -17.99
N PHE A 5 -11.95 10.56 -18.77
CA PHE A 5 -13.27 10.06 -18.43
C PHE A 5 -13.25 8.55 -18.25
N SER A 6 -14.23 8.04 -17.49
CA SER A 6 -14.44 6.60 -17.36
C SER A 6 -14.82 5.99 -18.71
N ASN A 7 -14.39 4.76 -18.95
CA ASN A 7 -14.87 3.97 -20.09
C ASN A 7 -16.37 3.61 -20.02
N GLU A 8 -17.01 3.87 -18.89
CA GLU A 8 -18.46 3.72 -18.68
C GLU A 8 -19.24 5.01 -18.98
N THR A 9 -18.55 6.12 -19.31
CA THR A 9 -19.17 7.40 -19.64
C THR A 9 -19.89 7.27 -20.98
N ASP A 10 -21.12 7.78 -21.05
CA ASP A 10 -21.92 7.81 -22.29
C ASP A 10 -21.26 8.79 -23.30
N LEU A 11 -20.71 8.24 -24.35
CA LEU A 11 -19.98 9.01 -25.36
C LEU A 11 -20.88 9.90 -26.21
N ASP A 12 -22.15 9.55 -26.40
CA ASP A 12 -23.09 10.35 -27.18
C ASP A 12 -23.47 11.61 -26.38
N VAL A 13 -23.73 11.45 -25.09
CA VAL A 13 -24.00 12.57 -24.17
C VAL A 13 -22.76 13.47 -24.05
N LEU A 14 -21.58 12.87 -23.83
CA LEU A 14 -20.32 13.61 -23.75
C LEU A 14 -20.04 14.42 -24.99
N SER A 15 -20.25 13.83 -26.17
CA SER A 15 -20.04 14.50 -27.47
C SER A 15 -21.04 15.63 -27.69
N ALA A 16 -22.32 15.41 -27.35
CA ALA A 16 -23.35 16.44 -27.54
C ALA A 16 -23.08 17.66 -26.65
N ASP A 17 -22.71 17.44 -25.38
CA ASP A 17 -22.37 18.54 -24.46
C ASP A 17 -21.09 19.27 -24.88
N PHE A 18 -20.09 18.53 -25.36
CA PHE A 18 -18.88 19.10 -25.93
C PHE A 18 -19.20 20.01 -27.13
N GLU A 19 -20.02 19.55 -28.09
CA GLU A 19 -20.44 20.32 -29.24
C GLU A 19 -21.24 21.56 -28.82
N ALA A 20 -22.11 21.45 -27.82
CA ALA A 20 -22.88 22.60 -27.33
C ALA A 20 -21.99 23.70 -26.78
N ILE A 21 -20.94 23.34 -26.03
CA ILE A 21 -19.95 24.30 -25.50
C ILE A 21 -19.15 24.91 -26.66
N MET A 22 -18.73 24.09 -27.63
CA MET A 22 -18.01 24.54 -28.83
C MET A 22 -18.81 25.57 -29.63
N LEU A 23 -20.08 25.33 -29.87
CA LEU A 23 -20.97 26.26 -30.59
C LEU A 23 -21.13 27.57 -29.78
N ARG A 24 -21.31 27.51 -28.50
CA ARG A 24 -21.40 28.68 -27.62
C ARG A 24 -20.12 29.52 -27.64
N THR A 25 -18.97 28.88 -27.65
CA THR A 25 -17.66 29.54 -27.67
C THR A 25 -17.37 30.17 -29.01
N LYS A 26 -17.65 29.47 -30.12
CA LYS A 26 -17.53 30.02 -31.49
C LYS A 26 -18.39 31.26 -31.70
N SER A 27 -19.57 31.33 -31.11
CA SER A 27 -20.46 32.52 -31.23
C SER A 27 -19.91 33.75 -30.49
N LYS A 28 -19.02 33.58 -29.55
CA LYS A 28 -18.37 34.66 -28.75
C LYS A 28 -17.03 35.09 -29.33
N SER A 29 -16.32 34.22 -30.04
CA SER A 29 -14.97 34.46 -30.58
C SER A 29 -15.08 34.82 -32.05
N ARG A 30 -14.42 35.93 -32.45
CA ARG A 30 -14.27 36.33 -33.86
C ARG A 30 -13.02 35.73 -34.52
N GLU A 31 -12.35 34.82 -33.82
CA GLU A 31 -11.11 34.22 -34.27
C GLU A 31 -11.36 33.00 -35.19
N SER A 32 -10.33 32.57 -35.91
CA SER A 32 -10.41 31.50 -36.91
C SER A 32 -10.91 30.18 -36.31
N ASP A 33 -11.51 29.33 -37.13
CA ASP A 33 -11.99 28.00 -36.77
C ASP A 33 -10.89 27.06 -36.20
N GLU A 34 -9.61 27.44 -36.31
CA GLU A 34 -8.46 26.67 -35.86
C GLU A 34 -8.13 26.91 -34.39
N THR A 35 -8.69 27.96 -33.75
CA THR A 35 -8.36 28.32 -32.37
C THR A 35 -9.62 28.51 -31.55
N ILE A 36 -9.88 27.60 -30.65
CA ILE A 36 -11.01 27.66 -29.74
C ILE A 36 -10.50 27.84 -28.32
N TYR A 37 -10.93 28.91 -27.66
CA TYR A 37 -10.60 29.18 -26.28
C TYR A 37 -11.81 28.83 -25.40
N TRP A 38 -11.61 27.89 -24.49
CA TRP A 38 -12.55 27.65 -23.39
C TRP A 38 -12.10 28.44 -22.18
N SER A 39 -13.06 28.98 -21.42
CA SER A 39 -12.73 29.48 -20.09
C SER A 39 -12.35 28.31 -19.19
N TYR A 40 -11.55 28.59 -18.17
CA TYR A 40 -11.18 27.57 -17.19
C TYR A 40 -12.41 26.98 -16.50
N GLU A 41 -13.36 27.85 -16.17
CA GLU A 41 -14.63 27.47 -15.55
C GLU A 41 -15.45 26.53 -16.44
N ASP A 42 -15.58 26.82 -17.72
CA ASP A 42 -16.29 25.95 -18.69
C ASP A 42 -15.64 24.55 -18.77
N ILE A 43 -14.30 24.47 -18.71
CA ILE A 43 -13.57 23.18 -18.73
C ILE A 43 -13.84 22.40 -17.43
N VAL A 44 -13.78 23.06 -16.28
CA VAL A 44 -14.03 22.45 -14.97
C VAL A 44 -15.46 21.95 -14.88
N ASP A 45 -16.43 22.78 -15.27
CA ASP A 45 -17.85 22.41 -15.25
C ASP A 45 -18.16 21.23 -16.15
N PHE A 46 -17.59 21.22 -17.37
CA PHE A 46 -17.72 20.09 -18.28
C PHE A 46 -17.10 18.81 -17.71
N CYS A 47 -15.89 18.90 -17.16
CA CYS A 47 -15.22 17.77 -16.55
C CYS A 47 -16.02 17.18 -15.39
N LYS A 48 -16.51 18.04 -14.48
CA LYS A 48 -17.28 17.63 -13.30
C LYS A 48 -18.65 17.05 -13.65
N SER A 49 -19.36 17.66 -14.63
CA SER A 49 -20.69 17.16 -15.04
C SER A 49 -20.66 15.74 -15.57
N HIS A 50 -19.51 15.30 -16.09
CA HIS A 50 -19.28 13.94 -16.60
C HIS A 50 -18.43 13.08 -15.65
N ASN A 51 -18.22 13.48 -14.39
CA ASN A 51 -17.38 12.78 -13.42
C ASN A 51 -15.96 12.49 -13.94
N GLY A 52 -15.40 13.40 -14.74
CA GLY A 52 -14.07 13.30 -15.28
C GLY A 52 -12.99 13.74 -14.33
N LEU A 53 -11.74 13.48 -14.69
CA LEU A 53 -10.52 13.93 -14.02
C LEU A 53 -9.80 14.95 -14.89
N LEU A 54 -9.27 15.99 -14.27
CA LEU A 54 -8.58 17.08 -14.95
C LEU A 54 -7.07 16.98 -14.69
N SER A 55 -6.30 16.83 -15.78
CA SER A 55 -4.84 16.91 -15.74
C SER A 55 -4.36 18.19 -16.42
N ILE A 56 -3.38 18.86 -15.80
CA ILE A 56 -2.83 20.12 -16.29
C ILE A 56 -1.33 20.02 -16.49
N HIS A 57 -0.84 20.63 -17.58
CA HIS A 57 0.60 20.81 -17.79
C HIS A 57 1.21 21.73 -16.74
N ALA A 58 2.25 21.26 -16.09
CA ALA A 58 2.92 21.87 -14.96
C ALA A 58 4.45 21.92 -15.19
N GLY A 59 5.16 22.68 -14.37
CA GLY A 59 6.60 22.82 -14.49
C GLY A 59 7.01 23.76 -15.63
N LYS A 60 8.28 23.77 -15.99
CA LYS A 60 8.85 24.68 -16.99
C LYS A 60 8.48 24.36 -18.45
N LYS A 61 7.32 23.77 -18.69
CA LYS A 61 6.80 23.57 -20.04
C LYS A 61 6.37 24.89 -20.65
N SER A 62 6.50 25.03 -21.98
CA SER A 62 6.21 26.28 -22.71
C SER A 62 4.77 26.76 -22.53
N ASN A 63 3.84 25.84 -22.32
CA ASN A 63 2.40 26.08 -22.15
C ASN A 63 1.93 25.64 -20.74
N GLY A 64 2.85 25.56 -19.76
CA GLY A 64 2.53 25.14 -18.40
C GLY A 64 1.93 26.27 -17.58
N ILE A 65 1.13 25.90 -16.60
CA ILE A 65 0.49 26.81 -15.65
C ILE A 65 1.50 27.63 -14.83
N ASP A 66 2.74 27.19 -14.75
CA ASP A 66 3.80 27.88 -13.99
C ASP A 66 4.03 29.30 -14.43
N LYS A 67 3.78 29.64 -15.70
CA LYS A 67 3.85 31.02 -16.17
C LYS A 67 2.77 31.89 -15.54
N GLU A 68 1.63 31.30 -15.24
CA GLU A 68 0.50 31.98 -14.58
C GLU A 68 0.68 32.02 -13.07
N ILE A 69 1.37 31.05 -12.49
CA ILE A 69 1.56 30.88 -11.03
C ILE A 69 2.86 31.48 -10.51
N SER A 70 3.90 31.64 -11.36
CA SER A 70 5.29 31.87 -10.94
C SER A 70 5.66 33.30 -10.51
N ASN A 71 4.75 34.26 -10.58
CA ASN A 71 5.00 35.59 -10.05
C ASN A 71 4.36 35.77 -8.68
N ALA A 72 5.17 36.04 -7.69
CA ALA A 72 4.84 36.19 -6.27
C ALA A 72 3.92 37.39 -5.92
N LEU A 73 2.88 37.62 -6.69
CA LEU A 73 1.85 38.61 -6.37
C LEU A 73 0.68 37.91 -5.63
N PRO A 74 0.11 38.50 -4.59
CA PRO A 74 -1.01 37.91 -3.84
C PRO A 74 -2.20 37.48 -4.69
N VAL A 75 -2.47 38.21 -5.81
CA VAL A 75 -3.52 37.84 -6.76
C VAL A 75 -3.21 36.51 -7.47
N LYS A 76 -1.94 36.21 -7.73
CA LYS A 76 -1.54 34.94 -8.38
C LYS A 76 -1.53 33.77 -7.42
N GLU A 77 -1.35 33.98 -6.15
CA GLU A 77 -1.53 32.94 -5.12
C GLU A 77 -3.01 32.53 -4.98
N ALA A 78 -3.93 33.47 -5.07
CA ALA A 78 -5.36 33.17 -5.09
C ALA A 78 -5.73 32.36 -6.35
N ILE A 79 -5.30 32.81 -7.54
CA ILE A 79 -5.53 32.08 -8.81
C ILE A 79 -4.93 30.66 -8.76
N LYS A 80 -3.76 30.51 -8.16
CA LYS A 80 -3.12 29.20 -7.97
C LYS A 80 -3.96 28.28 -7.07
N ALA A 81 -4.48 28.79 -5.95
CA ALA A 81 -5.33 28.03 -5.05
C ALA A 81 -6.64 27.62 -5.75
N ASP A 82 -7.28 28.55 -6.47
CA ASP A 82 -8.49 28.29 -7.24
C ASP A 82 -8.28 27.23 -8.31
N ILE A 83 -7.16 27.30 -9.07
CA ILE A 83 -6.83 26.31 -10.08
C ILE A 83 -6.52 24.95 -9.43
N ALA A 84 -5.74 24.93 -8.35
CA ALA A 84 -5.34 23.71 -7.68
C ALA A 84 -6.53 22.99 -7.02
N GLU A 85 -7.59 23.70 -6.64
CA GLU A 85 -8.79 23.08 -6.08
C GLU A 85 -9.44 22.09 -7.04
N PHE A 86 -9.47 22.42 -8.34
CA PHE A 86 -10.20 21.64 -9.35
C PHE A 86 -9.31 20.70 -10.19
N VAL A 87 -7.98 20.85 -10.12
CA VAL A 87 -7.03 20.00 -10.83
C VAL A 87 -6.78 18.72 -10.03
N ASP A 88 -6.89 17.59 -10.71
CA ASP A 88 -6.64 16.27 -10.13
C ASP A 88 -5.20 15.80 -10.31
N PHE A 89 -4.55 16.15 -11.44
CA PHE A 89 -3.19 15.73 -11.76
C PHE A 89 -2.36 16.89 -12.29
N PHE A 90 -1.13 17.01 -11.81
CA PHE A 90 -0.13 17.94 -12.34
C PHE A 90 0.89 17.18 -13.19
N GLU A 91 0.94 17.46 -14.48
CA GLU A 91 1.84 16.81 -15.42
C GLU A 91 3.14 17.60 -15.57
N VAL A 92 4.24 17.09 -15.02
CA VAL A 92 5.56 17.71 -15.14
C VAL A 92 6.40 17.08 -16.24
N GLY A 93 7.31 17.88 -16.81
CA GLY A 93 8.24 17.41 -17.85
C GLY A 93 9.55 16.85 -17.30
N ARG A 94 9.89 17.13 -16.04
CA ARG A 94 11.16 16.78 -15.41
C ARG A 94 10.98 16.41 -13.95
N LYS A 95 11.76 15.45 -13.48
CA LYS A 95 11.77 15.04 -12.06
C LYS A 95 12.13 16.18 -11.10
N THR A 96 13.01 17.09 -11.52
CA THR A 96 13.39 18.26 -10.72
C THR A 96 12.26 19.23 -10.43
N ASP A 97 11.19 19.22 -11.24
CA ASP A 97 10.05 20.08 -11.03
C ASP A 97 9.15 19.59 -9.87
N ILE A 98 9.24 18.30 -9.51
CA ILE A 98 8.47 17.68 -8.42
C ILE A 98 8.78 18.34 -7.08
N GLU A 99 10.07 18.46 -6.72
CA GLU A 99 10.49 19.11 -5.47
C GLU A 99 10.06 20.58 -5.41
N THR A 100 10.09 21.25 -6.55
CA THR A 100 9.61 22.64 -6.67
C THR A 100 8.12 22.75 -6.40
N TYR A 101 7.31 21.79 -6.91
CA TYR A 101 5.88 21.74 -6.68
C TYR A 101 5.55 21.47 -5.22
N HIS A 102 6.17 20.48 -4.57
CA HIS A 102 5.98 20.22 -3.14
C HIS A 102 6.34 21.43 -2.27
N LYS A 103 7.45 22.10 -2.60
CA LYS A 103 7.93 23.22 -1.80
C LYS A 103 7.13 24.51 -1.94
N TYR A 104 6.64 24.81 -3.14
CA TYR A 104 6.08 26.13 -3.46
C TYR A 104 4.61 26.10 -3.90
N VAL A 105 4.12 24.98 -4.45
CA VAL A 105 2.75 24.87 -4.93
C VAL A 105 1.85 24.22 -3.89
N PHE A 106 2.28 23.09 -3.32
CA PHE A 106 1.48 22.35 -2.35
C PHE A 106 1.73 22.75 -0.90
N LYS A 107 2.50 23.81 -0.66
CA LYS A 107 2.80 24.28 0.70
C LYS A 107 1.54 24.64 1.49
N ASP A 108 0.59 25.27 0.83
CA ASP A 108 -0.61 25.85 1.44
C ASP A 108 -1.92 25.21 0.92
N ILE A 109 -1.83 24.13 0.14
CA ILE A 109 -2.96 23.38 -0.40
C ILE A 109 -2.73 21.90 -0.20
N GLU A 110 -3.79 21.09 -0.32
CA GLU A 110 -3.71 19.64 -0.28
C GLU A 110 -2.79 19.10 -1.40
N GLU A 111 -1.95 18.13 -1.06
CA GLU A 111 -1.04 17.51 -2.01
C GLU A 111 -1.82 16.80 -3.12
N LYS A 112 -1.52 17.15 -4.37
CA LYS A 112 -2.12 16.54 -5.54
C LYS A 112 -1.15 15.62 -6.26
N PRO A 113 -1.65 14.62 -7.00
CA PRO A 113 -0.82 13.75 -7.81
C PRO A 113 0.05 14.50 -8.81
N ILE A 114 1.35 14.22 -8.82
CA ILE A 114 2.25 14.66 -9.87
C ILE A 114 2.55 13.46 -10.77
N ILE A 115 2.35 13.62 -12.06
CA ILE A 115 2.67 12.63 -13.09
C ILE A 115 3.71 13.18 -14.06
N ILE A 116 4.42 12.28 -14.74
CA ILE A 116 5.40 12.64 -15.76
C ILE A 116 4.98 12.03 -17.08
N CYS A 117 5.05 12.83 -18.14
CA CYS A 117 4.65 12.42 -19.49
C CYS A 117 5.76 12.72 -20.49
N SER A 118 5.73 12.02 -21.63
CA SER A 118 6.76 12.13 -22.66
C SER A 118 6.65 13.42 -23.48
N ASP A 119 5.46 14.03 -23.57
CA ASP A 119 5.16 15.14 -24.49
C ASP A 119 5.44 14.77 -25.97
N CYS A 120 5.19 13.50 -26.31
CA CYS A 120 5.47 12.94 -27.60
C CYS A 120 4.26 13.12 -28.54
N HIS A 121 4.46 13.72 -29.71
CA HIS A 121 3.44 13.92 -30.72
C HIS A 121 3.38 12.81 -31.78
N ASP A 122 4.44 12.01 -31.89
CA ASP A 122 4.49 10.85 -32.78
C ASP A 122 4.80 9.58 -31.97
N PRO A 123 3.92 8.56 -32.00
CA PRO A 123 4.14 7.31 -31.26
C PRO A 123 5.46 6.60 -31.61
N ARG A 124 6.02 6.85 -32.79
CA ARG A 124 7.30 6.27 -33.24
C ARG A 124 8.49 6.89 -32.52
N ASP A 125 8.35 8.11 -32.03
CA ASP A 125 9.38 8.88 -31.32
C ASP A 125 9.20 8.81 -29.81
N TYR A 126 8.30 7.92 -29.33
CA TYR A 126 8.02 7.80 -27.90
C TYR A 126 9.24 7.29 -27.12
N ILE A 127 9.73 8.12 -26.23
CA ILE A 127 10.84 7.80 -25.33
C ILE A 127 10.36 7.94 -23.88
N VAL A 128 10.51 6.88 -23.09
CA VAL A 128 10.30 6.94 -21.65
C VAL A 128 11.48 7.68 -21.01
N LYS A 129 11.28 8.94 -20.65
CA LYS A 129 12.31 9.75 -19.96
C LYS A 129 12.51 9.30 -18.53
N GLU A 130 11.43 9.05 -17.82
CA GLU A 130 11.38 8.54 -16.45
C GLU A 130 10.21 7.57 -16.32
N SER A 131 10.38 6.52 -15.53
CA SER A 131 9.30 5.59 -15.26
C SER A 131 8.29 6.18 -14.29
N LEU A 132 7.02 6.17 -14.68
CA LEU A 132 5.88 6.50 -13.81
C LEU A 132 5.23 5.21 -13.34
N TRP A 133 5.13 5.02 -12.04
CA TRP A 133 4.49 3.88 -11.40
C TRP A 133 3.22 4.31 -10.71
N ILE A 134 2.14 3.57 -10.95
CA ILE A 134 0.84 3.79 -10.31
C ILE A 134 0.43 2.53 -9.55
N LYS A 135 0.15 2.69 -8.25
CA LYS A 135 -0.37 1.62 -7.40
C LYS A 135 -1.89 1.63 -7.42
N GLY A 136 -2.48 0.89 -8.33
CA GLY A 136 -3.93 0.80 -8.50
C GLY A 136 -4.33 -0.30 -9.47
N LYS A 137 -5.63 -0.55 -9.58
CA LYS A 137 -6.18 -1.37 -10.66
C LYS A 137 -6.07 -0.59 -11.97
N LEU A 138 -5.98 -1.29 -13.11
CA LEU A 138 -5.99 -0.69 -14.45
C LEU A 138 -7.43 -0.28 -14.84
N THR A 139 -8.02 0.61 -14.06
CA THR A 139 -9.38 1.12 -14.23
C THR A 139 -9.42 2.59 -13.86
N PHE A 140 -10.44 3.30 -14.32
CA PHE A 140 -10.67 4.70 -13.95
C PHE A 140 -10.76 4.89 -12.43
N SER A 141 -11.47 4.00 -11.71
CA SER A 141 -11.54 4.03 -10.26
C SER A 141 -10.18 3.79 -9.58
N GLY A 142 -9.29 2.99 -10.17
CA GLY A 142 -7.92 2.82 -9.69
C GLY A 142 -7.08 4.09 -9.86
N LEU A 143 -7.30 4.85 -10.94
CA LEU A 143 -6.67 6.15 -11.14
C LEU A 143 -7.21 7.20 -10.15
N MET A 144 -8.52 7.22 -9.91
CA MET A 144 -9.13 8.10 -8.89
C MET A 144 -8.53 7.89 -7.50
N GLN A 145 -8.18 6.65 -7.13
CA GLN A 145 -7.54 6.38 -5.82
C GLN A 145 -6.21 7.10 -5.65
N CYS A 146 -5.52 7.46 -6.74
CA CYS A 146 -4.27 8.20 -6.67
C CYS A 146 -4.46 9.64 -6.16
N ILE A 147 -5.65 10.21 -6.34
CA ILE A 147 -5.99 11.57 -5.87
C ILE A 147 -6.03 11.61 -4.35
N TYR A 148 -6.55 10.55 -3.71
CA TYR A 148 -6.71 10.50 -2.25
C TYR A 148 -5.40 10.18 -1.50
N GLN A 149 -4.43 9.54 -2.17
CA GLN A 149 -3.17 9.10 -1.56
C GLN A 149 -2.02 9.22 -2.56
N PRO A 150 -1.69 10.43 -3.03
CA PRO A 150 -0.72 10.62 -4.12
C PRO A 150 0.67 10.09 -3.77
N SER A 151 1.20 10.40 -2.59
CA SER A 151 2.52 9.96 -2.12
C SER A 151 2.66 8.43 -1.98
N GLU A 152 1.57 7.74 -1.68
CA GLU A 152 1.55 6.28 -1.51
C GLU A 152 1.31 5.52 -2.81
N ARG A 153 0.72 6.17 -3.80
CA ARG A 153 0.22 5.52 -5.01
C ARG A 153 0.95 5.92 -6.29
N ILE A 154 1.68 7.03 -6.28
CA ILE A 154 2.45 7.50 -7.43
C ILE A 154 3.93 7.53 -7.08
N HIS A 155 4.74 6.95 -7.96
CA HIS A 155 6.19 7.01 -7.85
C HIS A 155 6.80 7.31 -9.22
N ILE A 156 7.70 8.29 -9.25
CA ILE A 156 8.48 8.64 -10.44
C ILE A 156 9.93 8.26 -10.20
N GLY A 157 10.44 7.31 -10.99
CA GLY A 157 11.79 6.78 -10.86
C GLY A 157 11.90 5.33 -11.25
N THR A 158 13.04 4.68 -10.97
CA THR A 158 13.35 3.34 -11.46
C THR A 158 12.43 2.26 -10.87
N ILE A 159 12.22 2.27 -9.56
CA ILE A 159 11.36 1.29 -8.88
C ILE A 159 10.80 1.87 -7.58
N PRO A 160 9.49 1.69 -7.28
CA PRO A 160 8.91 2.07 -6.01
C PRO A 160 9.58 1.37 -4.82
N PRO A 161 9.85 2.08 -3.70
CA PRO A 161 10.52 1.49 -2.54
C PRO A 161 9.82 0.25 -1.97
N ALA A 162 8.48 0.22 -1.98
CA ALA A 162 7.70 -0.93 -1.54
C ALA A 162 7.94 -2.16 -2.43
N LEU A 163 7.95 -1.98 -3.75
CA LEU A 163 8.23 -3.05 -4.70
C LEU A 163 9.69 -3.52 -4.63
N ASP A 164 10.63 -2.61 -4.43
CA ASP A 164 12.05 -2.94 -4.24
C ASP A 164 12.26 -3.82 -3.00
N ARG A 165 11.62 -3.47 -1.87
CA ARG A 165 11.64 -4.30 -0.65
C ARG A 165 11.12 -5.70 -0.89
N VAL A 166 10.00 -5.85 -1.61
CA VAL A 166 9.43 -7.15 -1.95
C VAL A 166 10.36 -7.95 -2.85
N LYS A 167 10.94 -7.32 -3.88
CA LYS A 167 11.89 -7.98 -4.79
C LYS A 167 13.16 -8.46 -4.08
N LYS A 168 13.65 -7.70 -3.11
CA LYS A 168 14.83 -8.05 -2.30
C LYS A 168 14.54 -9.12 -1.26
N ASN A 169 13.29 -9.25 -0.82
CA ASN A 169 12.92 -10.17 0.26
C ASN A 169 11.72 -11.06 -0.12
N LYS A 170 11.85 -11.78 -1.23
CA LYS A 170 10.78 -12.66 -1.74
C LYS A 170 10.39 -13.76 -0.75
N LYS A 171 11.34 -14.24 0.06
CA LYS A 171 11.13 -15.29 1.07
C LYS A 171 10.19 -14.88 2.21
N ALA A 172 10.02 -13.58 2.45
CA ALA A 172 9.13 -13.07 3.49
C ALA A 172 7.75 -12.66 2.94
N ASN A 173 7.44 -13.01 1.70
CA ASN A 173 6.18 -12.63 1.08
C ASN A 173 5.47 -13.86 0.53
N ILE A 174 4.25 -14.09 0.98
CA ILE A 174 3.38 -15.17 0.52
C ILE A 174 2.77 -14.76 -0.83
N ALA A 175 2.90 -15.64 -1.82
CA ALA A 175 2.27 -15.47 -3.14
C ALA A 175 0.85 -16.04 -3.16
N TYR A 176 0.68 -17.25 -2.65
CA TYR A 176 -0.59 -17.97 -2.67
C TYR A 176 -0.82 -18.76 -1.39
N LEU A 177 -2.07 -18.84 -0.98
CA LEU A 177 -2.59 -19.82 -0.05
C LEU A 177 -3.54 -20.75 -0.80
N GLU A 178 -3.33 -22.05 -0.68
CA GLU A 178 -4.22 -23.08 -1.21
C GLU A 178 -4.73 -23.93 -0.06
N VAL A 179 -6.03 -24.21 -0.03
CA VAL A 179 -6.64 -25.13 0.93
C VAL A 179 -7.54 -26.08 0.14
N ASN A 180 -7.19 -27.35 0.15
CA ASN A 180 -7.85 -28.35 -0.67
C ASN A 180 -8.49 -29.43 0.20
N ARG A 181 -9.68 -29.89 -0.22
CA ARG A 181 -10.28 -31.08 0.32
C ARG A 181 -9.58 -32.30 -0.24
N LYS A 182 -9.22 -33.25 0.61
CA LYS A 182 -8.55 -34.49 0.21
C LYS A 182 -9.53 -35.42 -0.50
N GLU A 183 -9.03 -36.23 -1.42
CA GLU A 183 -9.83 -37.23 -2.15
C GLU A 183 -10.44 -38.29 -1.22
N ASN A 184 -9.74 -38.63 -0.12
CA ASN A 184 -10.16 -39.60 0.89
C ASN A 184 -10.90 -38.98 2.08
N ALA A 185 -11.44 -37.78 1.93
CA ALA A 185 -12.22 -37.10 2.96
C ALA A 185 -13.40 -37.96 3.41
N LYS A 186 -13.63 -38.04 4.72
CA LYS A 186 -14.62 -38.91 5.34
C LYS A 186 -15.93 -38.20 5.67
N ASN A 187 -15.89 -36.87 5.81
CA ASN A 187 -17.04 -36.08 6.18
C ASN A 187 -17.66 -35.42 4.94
N ASP A 188 -18.72 -36.00 4.41
CA ASP A 188 -19.35 -35.52 3.16
C ASP A 188 -20.32 -34.36 3.35
N ASP A 189 -20.66 -34.02 4.60
CA ASP A 189 -21.76 -33.10 4.92
C ASP A 189 -21.53 -31.65 4.44
N VAL A 190 -20.27 -31.17 4.43
CA VAL A 190 -19.96 -29.77 4.08
C VAL A 190 -18.56 -29.64 3.51
N CYS A 191 -18.43 -28.98 2.36
CA CYS A 191 -17.14 -28.48 1.86
C CYS A 191 -16.85 -27.11 2.50
N TRP A 192 -15.94 -27.07 3.46
CA TRP A 192 -15.54 -25.84 4.14
C TRP A 192 -14.58 -25.00 3.29
N PHE A 193 -13.66 -25.65 2.61
CA PHE A 193 -12.61 -25.02 1.82
C PHE A 193 -12.33 -25.85 0.57
N ASP A 194 -12.13 -25.17 -0.52
CA ASP A 194 -11.54 -25.65 -1.76
C ASP A 194 -11.18 -24.41 -2.56
N MET A 195 -9.98 -23.85 -2.30
CA MET A 195 -9.63 -22.54 -2.81
C MET A 195 -8.14 -22.33 -2.98
N LYS A 196 -7.81 -21.49 -3.96
CA LYS A 196 -6.49 -20.91 -4.17
C LYS A 196 -6.59 -19.40 -4.20
N LEU A 197 -5.96 -18.72 -3.25
CA LEU A 197 -6.02 -17.27 -3.09
C LEU A 197 -4.64 -16.65 -3.27
N PRO A 198 -4.49 -15.70 -4.21
CA PRO A 198 -3.30 -14.85 -4.28
C PRO A 198 -3.30 -13.86 -3.13
N LEU A 199 -2.16 -13.66 -2.48
CA LEU A 199 -1.98 -12.69 -1.42
C LEU A 199 -1.11 -11.53 -1.88
N ASN A 200 -1.50 -10.32 -1.49
CA ASN A 200 -0.68 -9.14 -1.73
C ASN A 200 0.51 -9.12 -0.76
N SER A 201 1.67 -8.70 -1.24
CA SER A 201 2.89 -8.55 -0.43
C SER A 201 2.84 -7.44 0.62
N GLY A 202 1.82 -6.58 0.56
CA GLY A 202 1.57 -5.54 1.56
C GLY A 202 0.50 -5.98 2.56
N LEU A 203 -0.33 -5.04 2.98
CA LEU A 203 -1.48 -5.31 3.84
C LEU A 203 -2.55 -6.09 3.10
N VAL A 204 -3.00 -7.21 3.70
CA VAL A 204 -4.17 -7.97 3.28
C VAL A 204 -5.24 -7.88 4.37
N ALA A 205 -6.39 -7.29 4.04
CA ALA A 205 -7.52 -7.22 4.93
C ALA A 205 -8.52 -8.35 4.63
N ILE A 206 -8.85 -9.15 5.67
CA ILE A 206 -9.85 -10.21 5.58
C ILE A 206 -11.15 -9.70 6.20
N ILE A 207 -12.15 -9.45 5.37
CA ILE A 207 -13.45 -8.90 5.79
C ILE A 207 -14.57 -9.92 5.58
N GLY A 208 -15.62 -9.82 6.38
CA GLY A 208 -16.81 -10.69 6.25
C GLY A 208 -17.61 -10.73 7.56
N ASN A 209 -18.81 -11.31 7.49
CA ASN A 209 -19.71 -11.46 8.62
C ASN A 209 -19.19 -12.48 9.65
N LYS A 210 -19.85 -12.56 10.82
CA LYS A 210 -19.57 -13.59 11.80
C LYS A 210 -19.78 -14.97 11.20
N GLY A 211 -18.81 -15.88 11.34
CA GLY A 211 -18.90 -17.24 10.77
C GLY A 211 -18.39 -17.39 9.33
N SER A 212 -17.92 -16.31 8.67
CA SER A 212 -17.45 -16.36 7.26
C SER A 212 -16.03 -16.94 7.08
N GLY A 213 -15.41 -17.48 8.11
CA GLY A 213 -14.10 -18.13 8.00
C GLY A 213 -12.87 -17.22 8.19
N LYS A 214 -13.03 -15.95 8.58
CA LYS A 214 -11.89 -15.03 8.77
C LYS A 214 -10.78 -15.59 9.68
N SER A 215 -11.18 -16.07 10.87
CA SER A 215 -10.23 -16.67 11.82
C SER A 215 -9.66 -17.99 11.31
N ALA A 216 -10.46 -18.75 10.56
CA ALA A 216 -9.97 -20.00 9.96
C ALA A 216 -8.84 -19.74 8.96
N PHE A 217 -8.99 -18.71 8.12
CA PHE A 217 -7.97 -18.30 7.19
C PHE A 217 -6.66 -17.91 7.88
N ALA A 218 -6.75 -17.10 8.93
CA ALA A 218 -5.59 -16.67 9.71
C ALA A 218 -4.94 -17.85 10.48
N ASP A 219 -5.74 -18.74 11.07
CA ASP A 219 -5.24 -19.93 11.77
C ASP A 219 -4.49 -20.88 10.82
N ILE A 220 -4.99 -21.07 9.58
CA ILE A 220 -4.35 -21.93 8.58
C ILE A 220 -2.98 -21.35 8.16
N ILE A 221 -2.89 -20.05 7.93
CA ILE A 221 -1.60 -19.40 7.65
C ILE A 221 -0.66 -19.56 8.85
N GLY A 222 -1.14 -19.30 10.06
CA GLY A 222 -0.37 -19.46 11.28
C GLY A 222 0.21 -20.87 11.44
N GLN A 223 -0.56 -21.89 11.09
CA GLN A 223 -0.09 -23.28 11.12
C GLN A 223 0.98 -23.54 10.06
N LEU A 224 0.77 -23.13 8.81
CA LEU A 224 1.74 -23.30 7.73
C LEU A 224 3.05 -22.58 8.02
N CYS A 225 2.99 -21.44 8.70
CA CYS A 225 4.17 -20.69 9.14
C CYS A 225 4.73 -21.17 10.53
N LYS A 226 4.24 -22.27 11.05
CA LYS A 226 4.71 -22.92 12.29
C LYS A 226 4.74 -21.98 13.50
N CYS A 227 3.73 -21.11 13.61
CA CYS A 227 3.67 -20.10 14.67
C CYS A 227 3.39 -20.72 16.04
N LYS A 228 4.14 -20.30 17.06
CA LYS A 228 4.05 -20.83 18.45
C LYS A 228 2.71 -20.51 19.14
N THR A 229 2.06 -19.42 18.72
CA THR A 229 0.76 -19.00 19.27
C THR A 229 -0.44 -19.81 18.80
N MET A 230 -0.21 -20.89 18.03
CA MET A 230 -1.27 -21.74 17.49
C MET A 230 -2.10 -22.46 18.57
N ASP A 231 -1.59 -22.62 19.80
CA ASP A 231 -2.38 -23.13 20.93
C ASP A 231 -3.58 -22.23 21.30
N SER A 232 -3.49 -20.95 20.98
CA SER A 232 -4.59 -19.99 21.14
C SER A 232 -5.45 -19.82 19.88
N ALA A 233 -5.28 -20.66 18.85
CA ALA A 233 -6.07 -20.63 17.61
C ALA A 233 -7.57 -20.77 17.90
N SER A 234 -8.38 -19.95 17.24
CA SER A 234 -9.81 -19.86 17.52
C SER A 234 -10.65 -20.87 16.73
N PHE A 235 -10.20 -21.29 15.57
CA PHE A 235 -10.87 -22.23 14.68
C PHE A 235 -10.16 -23.58 14.60
N LEU A 236 -8.86 -23.59 14.35
CA LEU A 236 -8.06 -24.78 14.11
C LEU A 236 -7.57 -25.40 15.43
N ASN A 237 -8.51 -25.78 16.31
CA ASN A 237 -8.26 -26.34 17.63
C ASN A 237 -9.13 -27.59 17.91
N ASP A 238 -8.78 -28.32 19.00
CA ASP A 238 -9.42 -29.60 19.37
C ASP A 238 -10.89 -29.47 19.81
N ASN A 239 -11.32 -28.29 20.16
CA ASN A 239 -12.71 -28.05 20.57
C ASN A 239 -13.63 -27.69 19.38
N ARG A 240 -13.06 -27.45 18.21
CA ARG A 240 -13.79 -27.03 17.01
C ARG A 240 -13.45 -27.87 15.78
N PHE A 241 -12.60 -27.40 14.88
CA PHE A 241 -12.35 -28.04 13.58
C PHE A 241 -11.62 -29.39 13.69
N ARG A 242 -10.76 -29.55 14.72
CA ARG A 242 -10.10 -30.82 15.06
C ARG A 242 -10.88 -31.69 16.06
N LYS A 243 -12.12 -31.27 16.44
CA LYS A 243 -12.88 -31.96 17.46
C LYS A 243 -13.23 -33.39 17.07
N MET A 244 -12.85 -34.35 17.93
CA MET A 244 -13.22 -35.76 17.79
C MET A 244 -14.71 -35.98 18.11
N PRO A 245 -15.39 -36.96 17.51
CA PRO A 245 -14.85 -37.97 16.57
C PRO A 245 -14.78 -37.52 15.11
N LYS A 246 -15.42 -36.40 14.73
CA LYS A 246 -15.50 -35.97 13.33
C LYS A 246 -14.16 -35.54 12.75
N ASN A 247 -13.37 -34.76 13.50
CA ASN A 247 -12.07 -34.21 13.09
C ASN A 247 -12.08 -33.70 11.63
N TYR A 248 -12.86 -32.70 11.34
CA TYR A 248 -12.97 -32.14 9.98
C TYR A 248 -11.63 -31.70 9.39
N ALA A 249 -10.67 -31.32 10.25
CA ALA A 249 -9.34 -30.92 9.80
C ALA A 249 -8.59 -32.05 9.06
N ALA A 250 -8.89 -33.31 9.36
CA ALA A 250 -8.27 -34.45 8.69
C ALA A 250 -8.65 -34.60 7.21
N ASP A 251 -9.76 -33.98 6.81
CA ASP A 251 -10.24 -34.02 5.43
C ASP A 251 -9.60 -32.95 4.53
N TYR A 252 -8.72 -32.10 5.10
CA TYR A 252 -8.11 -30.96 4.38
C TYR A 252 -6.60 -30.95 4.48
N SER A 253 -5.96 -30.55 3.38
CA SER A 253 -4.57 -30.08 3.35
C SER A 253 -4.51 -28.61 2.98
N ALA A 254 -3.47 -27.92 3.45
CA ALA A 254 -3.23 -26.54 3.07
C ALA A 254 -1.78 -26.36 2.63
N LYS A 255 -1.57 -25.50 1.64
CA LYS A 255 -0.27 -25.18 1.07
C LYS A 255 -0.10 -23.67 0.95
N ILE A 256 1.06 -23.20 1.34
CA ILE A 256 1.51 -21.83 1.13
C ILE A 256 2.65 -21.83 0.10
N THR A 257 2.58 -20.90 -0.85
CA THR A 257 3.66 -20.68 -1.82
C THR A 257 4.22 -19.29 -1.59
N TRP A 258 5.51 -19.18 -1.36
CA TRP A 258 6.22 -17.91 -1.20
C TRP A 258 6.61 -17.30 -2.55
N LEU A 259 6.90 -16.00 -2.60
CA LEU A 259 7.27 -15.33 -3.87
C LEU A 259 8.61 -15.80 -4.46
N ASP A 260 9.45 -16.49 -3.70
CA ASP A 260 10.67 -17.13 -4.22
C ASP A 260 10.43 -18.53 -4.81
N GLY A 261 9.19 -19.03 -4.72
CA GLY A 261 8.78 -20.34 -5.20
C GLY A 261 8.89 -21.46 -4.16
N HIS A 262 9.35 -21.17 -2.94
CA HIS A 262 9.31 -22.14 -1.84
C HIS A 262 7.86 -22.47 -1.47
N GLU A 263 7.59 -23.74 -1.15
CA GLU A 263 6.27 -24.23 -0.77
C GLU A 263 6.33 -24.97 0.57
N GLU A 264 5.35 -24.73 1.42
CA GLU A 264 5.09 -25.48 2.65
C GLU A 264 3.68 -26.04 2.58
N GLU A 265 3.54 -27.35 2.77
CA GLU A 265 2.25 -28.04 2.76
C GLU A 265 2.07 -28.82 4.06
N THR A 266 0.88 -28.79 4.63
CA THR A 266 0.55 -29.54 5.83
C THR A 266 -0.88 -30.07 5.80
N ASP A 267 -1.07 -31.18 6.49
CA ASP A 267 -2.39 -31.68 6.87
C ASP A 267 -2.94 -30.83 8.02
N LEU A 268 -4.16 -30.30 7.88
CA LEU A 268 -4.74 -29.43 8.92
C LEU A 268 -5.03 -30.14 10.25
N SER A 269 -5.04 -31.49 10.28
CA SER A 269 -5.16 -32.28 11.52
C SER A 269 -3.86 -32.35 12.32
N LEU A 270 -2.71 -32.14 11.70
CA LEU A 270 -1.42 -32.19 12.36
C LEU A 270 -1.18 -30.95 13.24
N LYS A 271 -0.48 -31.15 14.34
CA LYS A 271 -0.03 -30.11 15.26
C LYS A 271 1.49 -30.05 15.26
N ASP A 272 2.05 -29.61 14.14
CA ASP A 272 3.49 -29.52 13.99
C ASP A 272 3.96 -28.06 14.23
N TYR A 273 3.93 -27.66 15.50
CA TYR A 273 4.38 -26.31 15.93
C TYR A 273 5.69 -26.34 16.70
N ASP A 274 6.27 -27.52 16.94
CA ASP A 274 7.45 -27.66 17.79
C ASP A 274 8.74 -27.38 17.00
N THR A 275 8.78 -26.22 16.35
CA THR A 275 9.95 -25.75 15.63
C THR A 275 10.60 -24.57 16.36
N THR A 276 11.93 -24.58 16.37
CA THR A 276 12.73 -23.47 16.93
C THR A 276 12.67 -22.20 16.08
N ILE A 277 12.19 -22.31 14.84
CA ILE A 277 12.15 -21.21 13.86
C ILE A 277 10.70 -21.01 13.40
N GLU A 278 10.18 -19.83 13.61
CA GLU A 278 8.89 -19.36 13.10
C GLU A 278 9.10 -18.57 11.81
N ASP A 279 8.33 -18.88 10.75
CA ASP A 279 8.38 -18.15 9.49
C ASP A 279 7.56 -16.86 9.51
N ALA A 280 6.63 -16.75 10.47
CA ALA A 280 5.78 -15.57 10.66
C ALA A 280 5.34 -15.42 12.12
N GLN A 281 4.85 -14.25 12.48
CA GLN A 281 4.16 -14.01 13.77
C GLN A 281 2.64 -14.07 13.54
N TYR A 282 1.98 -14.90 14.32
CA TYR A 282 0.54 -15.00 14.36
C TYR A 282 0.00 -14.52 15.71
N LEU A 283 -0.98 -13.61 15.71
CA LEU A 283 -1.61 -13.04 16.89
C LEU A 283 -3.10 -13.41 16.92
N PRO A 284 -3.48 -14.61 17.44
CA PRO A 284 -4.87 -14.99 17.60
C PRO A 284 -5.61 -14.03 18.52
N GLN A 285 -6.92 -13.81 18.29
CA GLN A 285 -7.73 -12.95 19.14
C GLN A 285 -7.63 -13.32 20.62
N LYS A 286 -7.71 -14.62 20.95
CA LYS A 286 -7.59 -15.12 22.33
C LYS A 286 -6.24 -14.75 22.95
N TYR A 287 -5.15 -14.87 22.19
CA TYR A 287 -3.83 -14.47 22.66
C TYR A 287 -3.75 -12.96 22.96
N ILE A 288 -4.34 -12.14 22.08
CA ILE A 288 -4.41 -10.68 22.28
C ILE A 288 -5.22 -10.36 23.56
N GLU A 289 -6.35 -11.04 23.78
CA GLU A 289 -7.17 -10.89 25.00
C GLU A 289 -6.36 -11.27 26.26
N GLU A 290 -5.60 -12.36 26.22
CA GLU A 290 -4.71 -12.79 27.31
C GLU A 290 -3.62 -11.75 27.59
N VAL A 291 -2.96 -11.24 26.54
CA VAL A 291 -1.94 -10.18 26.66
C VAL A 291 -2.53 -8.89 27.24
N CYS A 292 -3.72 -8.48 26.79
CA CYS A 292 -4.39 -7.28 27.31
C CYS A 292 -4.89 -7.44 28.76
N ASN A 293 -5.20 -8.64 29.19
CA ASN A 293 -5.62 -8.91 30.57
C ASN A 293 -4.45 -8.99 31.56
N ASP A 294 -3.23 -9.28 31.06
CA ASP A 294 -1.99 -9.28 31.86
C ASP A 294 -1.04 -8.15 31.41
N ILE A 295 -1.46 -6.91 31.66
CA ILE A 295 -0.73 -5.69 31.28
C ILE A 295 0.66 -5.60 31.93
N GLY A 296 0.90 -6.31 33.04
CA GLY A 296 2.16 -6.24 33.79
C GLY A 296 3.32 -7.00 33.14
N ASN A 297 3.11 -8.28 32.79
CA ASN A 297 4.20 -9.18 32.36
C ASN A 297 4.16 -9.51 30.87
N ILE A 298 3.08 -10.11 30.41
CA ILE A 298 3.00 -10.59 29.00
C ILE A 298 3.00 -9.42 28.01
N PHE A 299 2.23 -8.38 28.32
CA PHE A 299 2.17 -7.17 27.47
C PHE A 299 3.54 -6.49 27.36
N GLN A 300 4.25 -6.35 28.49
CA GLN A 300 5.59 -5.73 28.47
C GLN A 300 6.59 -6.59 27.69
N GLN A 301 6.53 -7.91 27.81
CA GLN A 301 7.38 -8.81 27.02
C GLN A 301 7.12 -8.67 25.52
N GLU A 302 5.86 -8.57 25.09
CA GLU A 302 5.53 -8.37 23.68
C GLU A 302 6.01 -7.01 23.16
N ILE A 303 5.86 -5.94 23.94
CA ILE A 303 6.44 -4.63 23.60
C ILE A 303 7.96 -4.74 23.47
N ASN A 304 8.63 -5.39 24.43
CA ASN A 304 10.08 -5.56 24.43
C ASN A 304 10.56 -6.32 23.17
N LYS A 305 9.84 -7.35 22.73
CA LYS A 305 10.12 -8.07 21.47
C LYS A 305 10.00 -7.16 20.25
N VAL A 306 8.94 -6.36 20.18
CA VAL A 306 8.74 -5.42 19.09
C VAL A 306 9.86 -4.38 19.05
N ILE A 307 10.16 -3.73 20.18
CA ILE A 307 11.25 -2.75 20.28
C ILE A 307 12.57 -3.39 19.83
N TYR A 308 12.89 -4.58 20.32
CA TYR A 308 14.13 -5.29 19.97
C TYR A 308 14.21 -5.61 18.48
N SER A 309 13.09 -5.92 17.85
CA SER A 309 13.04 -6.21 16.41
C SER A 309 13.47 -5.02 15.53
N TYR A 310 13.22 -3.79 16.00
CA TYR A 310 13.60 -2.54 15.32
C TYR A 310 15.03 -2.08 15.63
N VAL A 311 15.71 -2.68 16.61
CA VAL A 311 17.13 -2.37 16.88
C VAL A 311 17.99 -2.89 15.74
N ASP A 312 18.89 -2.06 15.20
CA ASP A 312 19.83 -2.48 14.16
C ASP A 312 20.65 -3.68 14.63
N ARG A 313 20.91 -4.63 13.74
CA ARG A 313 21.68 -5.85 14.05
C ARG A 313 23.07 -5.55 14.60
N THR A 314 23.69 -4.48 14.12
CA THR A 314 25.02 -4.02 14.58
C THR A 314 25.00 -3.49 16.02
N GLU A 315 23.85 -3.02 16.49
CA GLU A 315 23.66 -2.49 17.85
C GLU A 315 23.20 -3.53 18.87
N ARG A 316 22.83 -4.73 18.44
CA ARG A 316 22.31 -5.79 19.32
C ARG A 316 23.36 -6.43 20.23
N ALA A 317 24.64 -6.14 20.06
CA ALA A 317 25.74 -6.60 20.97
C ALA A 317 25.71 -8.12 21.27
N ASN A 318 25.31 -8.96 20.29
CA ASN A 318 25.13 -10.42 20.42
C ASN A 318 24.07 -10.83 21.48
N THR A 319 23.14 -9.96 21.84
CA THR A 319 22.04 -10.27 22.75
C THR A 319 20.86 -10.88 21.98
N THR A 320 19.97 -11.56 22.70
CA THR A 320 18.80 -12.25 22.13
C THR A 320 17.48 -11.53 22.36
N ASN A 321 17.46 -10.61 23.32
CA ASN A 321 16.27 -9.82 23.68
C ASN A 321 16.64 -8.41 24.18
N LEU A 322 15.62 -7.56 24.34
CA LEU A 322 15.79 -6.17 24.77
C LEU A 322 16.37 -6.05 26.18
N GLU A 323 15.99 -6.94 27.10
CA GLU A 323 16.44 -6.88 28.48
C GLU A 323 17.94 -7.13 28.58
N GLU A 324 18.45 -8.15 27.89
CA GLU A 324 19.88 -8.40 27.76
C GLU A 324 20.62 -7.23 27.12
N LEU A 325 20.05 -6.62 26.09
CA LEU A 325 20.66 -5.46 25.43
C LEU A 325 20.76 -4.26 26.37
N VAL A 326 19.69 -3.96 27.10
CA VAL A 326 19.67 -2.86 28.07
C VAL A 326 20.70 -3.12 29.16
N LEU A 327 20.80 -4.35 29.66
CA LEU A 327 21.77 -4.74 30.68
C LEU A 327 23.22 -4.56 30.17
N ALA A 328 23.52 -5.04 28.95
CA ALA A 328 24.83 -4.92 28.35
C ALA A 328 25.23 -3.44 28.15
N LYS A 329 24.35 -2.63 27.58
CA LYS A 329 24.62 -1.19 27.40
C LYS A 329 24.75 -0.43 28.73
N SER A 330 23.99 -0.81 29.76
CA SER A 330 24.10 -0.22 31.09
C SER A 330 25.46 -0.54 31.76
N GLN A 331 25.96 -1.76 31.57
CA GLN A 331 27.28 -2.16 32.09
C GLN A 331 28.40 -1.37 31.41
N ASP A 332 28.34 -1.17 30.08
CA ASP A 332 29.31 -0.38 29.33
C ASP A 332 29.33 1.08 29.81
N ILE A 333 28.15 1.68 30.05
CA ILE A 333 28.05 3.04 30.61
C ILE A 333 28.67 3.15 31.98
N ASN A 334 28.39 2.17 32.87
CA ASN A 334 28.94 2.15 34.23
C ASN A 334 30.47 1.99 34.22
N LEU A 335 31.03 1.13 33.38
CA LEU A 335 32.47 1.00 33.18
C LEU A 335 33.09 2.30 32.68
N SER A 336 32.48 2.97 31.72
CA SER A 336 32.94 4.26 31.22
C SER A 336 32.95 5.34 32.31
N LEU A 337 31.91 5.38 33.16
CA LEU A 337 31.83 6.31 34.28
C LEU A 337 32.90 6.06 35.33
N ILE A 338 33.21 4.78 35.63
CA ILE A 338 34.31 4.41 36.57
C ILE A 338 35.64 4.88 36.01
N HIS A 339 35.95 4.67 34.73
CA HIS A 339 37.20 5.15 34.09
C HIS A 339 37.31 6.67 34.07
N ILE A 340 36.20 7.41 33.96
CA ILE A 340 36.20 8.90 34.02
C ILE A 340 36.41 9.39 35.46
N SER A 341 35.97 8.64 36.46
CA SER A 341 36.04 9.02 37.90
C SER A 341 37.35 8.63 38.59
N GLU A 342 38.20 7.75 38.01
CA GLU A 342 39.51 7.47 38.54
C GLU A 342 40.46 8.62 38.23
N PRO A 343 40.93 9.43 39.23
CA PRO A 343 41.93 10.43 39.02
C PRO A 343 43.27 9.72 38.72
N THR A 344 43.85 10.01 37.56
CA THR A 344 45.24 9.63 37.26
C THR A 344 46.15 10.14 38.38
N ARG A 345 46.48 9.24 39.31
CA ARG A 345 47.60 9.46 40.25
C ARG A 345 48.90 9.33 39.45
N HIS A 346 49.47 10.44 39.13
CA HIS A 346 50.92 10.56 38.83
C HIS A 346 51.69 10.91 40.08
#